data_4dc7d9c8f63e8988713a0738d0bfafd1
#
_entry.id   4dc7d9c8f63e8988713a0738d0bfafd1
#
_cell.length_a   1.000
_cell.length_b   1.000
_cell.length_c   1.000
_cell.angle_alpha   90.00
_cell.angle_beta   90.00
_cell.angle_gamma   90.00
#
_symmetry.space_group_name_H-M   'P 1'
#
loop_
_entity.id
_entity.type
_entity.pdbx_description
1 polymer ?
#
loop_
_entity_poly.entity_id
_entity_poly.type
_entity_poly.pdbx_seq_one_letter_code
_entity_poly.pdbx_strand_id
1 'polypeptide(L)'
;MYNYGELELQILCCFWLEPKLLEQTKLEEKHFVYSKKIFILFKSFYKKFGNLDIQSMCGLVSNDHKFMDYMKIIIELEPTISNFEKYEDLLLELYNESKEEKYLREKVFELSNDLYMKNINSKEFKERLDNLYSNVKEICKK
;
A
#
# COMPACT_ATOMS: atom_id res chain seq x y z
N MET A 1 -7.36 -7.34 13.96
CA MET A 1 -6.77 -6.19 13.25
C MET A 1 -5.89 -6.70 12.11
N TYR A 2 -6.11 -6.21 10.91
CA TYR A 2 -5.31 -6.64 9.75
C TYR A 2 -3.97 -5.93 9.73
N ASN A 3 -2.88 -6.64 9.44
CA ASN A 3 -1.64 -5.98 9.07
C ASN A 3 -1.73 -5.60 7.58
N TYR A 4 -0.76 -4.81 7.11
CA TYR A 4 -0.79 -4.27 5.75
C TYR A 4 -0.80 -5.38 4.69
N GLY A 5 0.07 -6.38 4.84
CA GLY A 5 0.15 -7.49 3.89
C GLY A 5 -1.11 -8.34 3.83
N GLU A 6 -1.72 -8.62 4.99
CA GLU A 6 -2.98 -9.38 5.05
C GLU A 6 -4.11 -8.61 4.37
N LEU A 7 -4.15 -7.29 4.57
CA LEU A 7 -5.16 -6.43 3.98
C LEU A 7 -5.03 -6.39 2.46
N GLU A 8 -3.79 -6.33 1.94
CA GLU A 8 -3.55 -6.42 0.50
C GLU A 8 -4.14 -7.72 -0.07
N LEU A 9 -3.90 -8.85 0.60
CA LEU A 9 -4.39 -10.15 0.14
C LEU A 9 -5.92 -10.23 0.19
N GLN A 10 -6.55 -9.66 1.21
CA GLN A 10 -8.02 -9.60 1.28
C GLN A 10 -8.59 -8.81 0.10
N ILE A 11 -7.97 -7.68 -0.23
CA ILE A 11 -8.39 -6.84 -1.34
C ILE A 11 -8.20 -7.57 -2.68
N LEU A 12 -7.06 -8.21 -2.85
CA LEU A 12 -6.79 -8.99 -4.07
C LEU A 12 -7.77 -10.14 -4.24
N CYS A 13 -8.17 -10.77 -3.13
CA CYS A 13 -9.20 -11.81 -3.18
C CYS A 13 -10.55 -11.25 -3.60
N CYS A 14 -10.90 -10.04 -3.16
CA CYS A 14 -12.11 -9.36 -3.63
C CYS A 14 -12.07 -9.14 -5.14
N PHE A 15 -10.94 -8.72 -5.68
CA PHE A 15 -10.76 -8.58 -7.14
C PHE A 15 -10.90 -9.93 -7.85
N TRP A 16 -10.35 -10.99 -7.23
CA TRP A 16 -10.45 -12.34 -7.78
C TRP A 16 -11.92 -12.81 -7.86
N LEU A 17 -12.68 -12.57 -6.82
CA LEU A 17 -14.09 -12.99 -6.75
C LEU A 17 -15.00 -12.09 -7.59
N GLU A 18 -14.70 -10.81 -7.68
CA GLU A 18 -15.48 -9.86 -8.46
C GLU A 18 -14.55 -8.92 -9.24
N PRO A 19 -14.10 -9.35 -10.44
CA PRO A 19 -13.12 -8.60 -11.21
C PRO A 19 -13.51 -7.17 -11.59
N LYS A 20 -14.80 -6.87 -11.66
CA LYS A 20 -15.28 -5.51 -11.94
C LYS A 20 -14.78 -4.47 -10.94
N LEU A 21 -14.45 -4.92 -9.72
CA LEU A 21 -13.89 -4.02 -8.71
C LEU A 21 -12.58 -3.38 -9.16
N LEU A 22 -11.86 -4.02 -10.09
CA LEU A 22 -10.64 -3.44 -10.67
C LEU A 22 -10.90 -2.15 -11.45
N GLU A 23 -12.09 -1.99 -12.01
CA GLU A 23 -12.48 -0.77 -12.70
C GLU A 23 -12.88 0.35 -11.75
N GLN A 24 -13.36 0.00 -10.57
CA GLN A 24 -13.94 0.92 -9.60
C GLN A 24 -12.97 1.33 -8.49
N THR A 25 -11.87 0.59 -8.33
CA THR A 25 -10.97 0.78 -7.20
C THR A 25 -10.22 2.12 -7.25
N LYS A 26 -10.06 2.72 -6.08
CA LYS A 26 -9.22 3.92 -5.87
C LYS A 26 -7.75 3.55 -5.74
N LEU A 27 -7.44 2.26 -5.58
CA LEU A 27 -6.09 1.80 -5.32
C LEU A 27 -5.24 1.79 -6.58
N GLU A 28 -3.96 2.11 -6.40
CA GLU A 28 -2.95 2.13 -7.44
C GLU A 28 -1.81 1.18 -7.07
N GLU A 29 -0.89 0.96 -7.99
CA GLU A 29 0.26 0.08 -7.77
C GLU A 29 1.06 0.44 -6.51
N LYS A 30 1.21 1.73 -6.22
CA LYS A 30 1.98 2.20 -5.08
C LYS A 30 1.41 1.75 -3.74
N HIS A 31 0.12 1.43 -3.68
CA HIS A 31 -0.53 0.99 -2.45
C HIS A 31 -0.26 -0.48 -2.12
N PHE A 32 0.23 -1.25 -3.08
CA PHE A 32 0.56 -2.66 -2.89
C PHE A 32 2.06 -2.82 -2.70
N VAL A 33 2.48 -2.99 -1.44
CA VAL A 33 3.90 -3.08 -1.07
C VAL A 33 4.42 -4.50 -1.23
N TYR A 34 3.67 -5.48 -0.73
CA TYR A 34 4.10 -6.88 -0.68
C TYR A 34 3.65 -7.69 -1.89
N SER A 35 2.53 -7.33 -2.49
CA SER A 35 1.89 -8.07 -3.58
C SER A 35 1.65 -7.22 -4.82
N LYS A 36 2.53 -6.25 -5.06
CA LYS A 36 2.43 -5.33 -6.21
C LYS A 36 2.35 -6.07 -7.54
N LYS A 37 3.16 -7.10 -7.74
CA LYS A 37 3.20 -7.87 -8.98
C LYS A 37 1.85 -8.54 -9.27
N ILE A 38 1.17 -9.01 -8.23
CA ILE A 38 -0.15 -9.64 -8.37
C ILE A 38 -1.18 -8.61 -8.80
N PHE A 39 -1.18 -7.44 -8.17
CA PHE A 39 -2.10 -6.36 -8.55
C PHE A 39 -1.90 -5.94 -10.01
N ILE A 40 -0.64 -5.76 -10.41
CA ILE A 40 -0.29 -5.40 -11.80
C ILE A 40 -0.81 -6.46 -12.76
N LEU A 41 -0.59 -7.74 -12.45
CA LEU A 41 -1.05 -8.84 -13.29
C LEU A 41 -2.57 -8.88 -13.38
N PHE A 42 -3.27 -8.75 -12.26
CA PHE A 42 -4.73 -8.73 -12.24
C PHE A 42 -5.27 -7.61 -13.12
N LYS A 43 -4.72 -6.42 -12.96
CA LYS A 43 -5.17 -5.24 -13.70
C LYS A 43 -4.92 -5.37 -15.19
N SER A 44 -3.72 -5.80 -15.58
CA SER A 44 -3.39 -5.95 -17.00
C SER A 44 -4.13 -7.12 -17.65
N PHE A 45 -4.31 -8.23 -16.94
CA PHE A 45 -5.05 -9.38 -17.44
C PHE A 45 -6.52 -9.04 -17.65
N TYR A 46 -7.13 -8.37 -16.66
CA TYR A 46 -8.53 -7.95 -16.76
C TYR A 46 -8.74 -6.96 -17.89
N LYS A 47 -7.82 -6.00 -18.05
CA LYS A 47 -7.89 -5.01 -19.14
C LYS A 47 -7.84 -5.68 -20.50
N LYS A 48 -7.05 -6.75 -20.63
CA LYS A 48 -6.87 -7.44 -21.91
C LYS A 48 -8.00 -8.43 -22.22
N PHE A 49 -8.49 -9.17 -21.21
CA PHE A 49 -9.42 -10.27 -21.42
C PHE A 49 -10.81 -10.07 -20.81
N GLY A 50 -11.00 -9.05 -19.97
CA GLY A 50 -12.28 -8.77 -19.33
C GLY A 50 -12.66 -9.72 -18.20
N ASN A 51 -11.76 -10.61 -17.83
CA ASN A 51 -11.95 -11.53 -16.71
C ASN A 51 -10.61 -11.91 -16.09
N LEU A 52 -10.64 -12.70 -15.01
CA LEU A 52 -9.44 -13.27 -14.41
C LEU A 52 -9.52 -14.80 -14.53
N ASP A 53 -8.51 -15.41 -15.11
CA ASP A 53 -8.42 -16.86 -15.29
C ASP A 53 -7.16 -17.37 -14.64
N ILE A 54 -7.33 -18.24 -13.62
CA ILE A 54 -6.20 -18.74 -12.84
C ILE A 54 -5.21 -19.54 -13.66
N GLN A 55 -5.69 -20.39 -14.56
CA GLN A 55 -4.79 -21.25 -15.36
C GLN A 55 -3.89 -20.41 -16.26
N SER A 56 -4.46 -19.44 -16.96
CA SER A 56 -3.72 -18.56 -17.84
C SER A 56 -2.75 -17.68 -17.05
N MET A 57 -3.18 -17.15 -15.93
CA MET A 57 -2.34 -16.30 -15.08
C MET A 57 -1.19 -17.07 -14.47
N CYS A 58 -1.44 -18.27 -13.96
CA CYS A 58 -0.39 -19.13 -13.42
C CYS A 58 0.61 -19.56 -14.48
N GLY A 59 0.14 -19.78 -15.71
CA GLY A 59 1.03 -20.09 -16.83
C GLY A 59 2.03 -18.98 -17.14
N LEU A 60 1.61 -17.73 -16.98
CA LEU A 60 2.49 -16.57 -17.22
C LEU A 60 3.58 -16.42 -16.16
N VAL A 61 3.34 -16.92 -14.93
CA VAL A 61 4.23 -16.71 -13.80
C VAL A 61 4.66 -18.01 -13.13
N SER A 62 4.61 -19.13 -13.86
CA SER A 62 4.89 -20.47 -13.31
C SER A 62 6.27 -20.61 -12.66
N ASN A 63 7.23 -19.77 -13.05
CA ASN A 63 8.58 -19.79 -12.50
C ASN A 63 8.74 -18.96 -11.25
N ASP A 64 7.71 -18.23 -10.83
CA ASP A 64 7.75 -17.40 -9.65
C ASP A 64 7.01 -18.11 -8.49
N HIS A 65 7.76 -18.81 -7.66
CA HIS A 65 7.19 -19.58 -6.52
C HIS A 65 6.50 -18.68 -5.50
N LYS A 66 7.05 -17.50 -5.25
CA LYS A 66 6.47 -16.54 -4.32
C LYS A 66 5.11 -16.06 -4.79
N PHE A 67 4.99 -15.78 -6.08
CA PHE A 67 3.73 -15.41 -6.71
C PHE A 67 2.70 -16.55 -6.57
N MET A 68 3.11 -17.77 -6.84
CA MET A 68 2.22 -18.94 -6.72
C MET A 68 1.73 -19.15 -5.30
N ASP A 69 2.59 -18.93 -4.30
CA ASP A 69 2.21 -19.03 -2.89
C ASP A 69 1.16 -17.99 -2.52
N TYR A 70 1.34 -16.76 -2.96
CA TYR A 70 0.33 -15.70 -2.75
C TYR A 70 -0.99 -16.02 -3.42
N MET A 71 -0.96 -16.56 -4.64
CA MET A 71 -2.19 -16.93 -5.36
C MET A 71 -2.96 -18.02 -4.61
N LYS A 72 -2.28 -19.00 -4.05
CA LYS A 72 -2.93 -20.04 -3.24
C LYS A 72 -3.66 -19.43 -2.05
N ILE A 73 -3.02 -18.50 -1.35
CA ILE A 73 -3.64 -17.82 -0.21
C ILE A 73 -4.87 -17.03 -0.66
N ILE A 74 -4.74 -16.26 -1.74
CA ILE A 74 -5.81 -15.42 -2.28
C ILE A 74 -7.04 -16.26 -2.62
N ILE A 75 -6.84 -17.40 -3.27
CA ILE A 75 -7.94 -18.27 -3.70
C ILE A 75 -8.67 -18.88 -2.50
N GLU A 76 -7.95 -19.18 -1.42
CA GLU A 76 -8.52 -19.80 -0.23
C GLU A 76 -9.16 -18.81 0.74
N LEU A 77 -8.90 -17.52 0.60
CA LEU A 77 -9.51 -16.51 1.45
C LEU A 77 -11.00 -16.39 1.14
N GLU A 78 -11.76 -16.06 2.18
CA GLU A 78 -13.20 -15.83 2.06
C GLU A 78 -13.57 -14.45 2.59
N PRO A 79 -13.15 -13.36 1.87
CA PRO A 79 -13.49 -12.03 2.32
C PRO A 79 -14.97 -11.74 2.07
N THR A 80 -15.48 -10.76 2.82
CA THR A 80 -16.83 -10.26 2.56
C THR A 80 -16.72 -9.14 1.51
N ILE A 81 -17.18 -9.40 0.28
CA ILE A 81 -17.09 -8.45 -0.83
C ILE A 81 -17.79 -7.13 -0.50
N SER A 82 -18.91 -7.19 0.24
CA SER A 82 -19.62 -5.98 0.66
C SER A 82 -18.77 -5.05 1.55
N ASN A 83 -17.67 -5.55 2.11
CA ASN A 83 -16.74 -4.76 2.91
C ASN A 83 -15.55 -4.24 2.09
N PHE A 84 -15.56 -4.37 0.76
CA PHE A 84 -14.43 -4.00 -0.08
C PHE A 84 -14.04 -2.52 0.10
N GLU A 85 -15.01 -1.62 0.13
CA GLU A 85 -14.73 -0.19 0.34
C GLU A 85 -14.05 0.06 1.69
N LYS A 86 -14.46 -0.69 2.71
CA LYS A 86 -13.85 -0.62 4.04
C LYS A 86 -12.39 -1.09 4.00
N TYR A 87 -12.11 -2.17 3.27
CA TYR A 87 -10.74 -2.66 3.09
C TYR A 87 -9.89 -1.64 2.35
N GLU A 88 -10.43 -1.01 1.29
CA GLU A 88 -9.73 0.05 0.57
C GLU A 88 -9.38 1.22 1.47
N ASP A 89 -10.35 1.69 2.25
CA ASP A 89 -10.17 2.83 3.13
C ASP A 89 -9.11 2.54 4.20
N LEU A 90 -9.13 1.32 4.77
CA LEU A 90 -8.14 0.89 5.75
C LEU A 90 -6.73 0.83 5.14
N LEU A 91 -6.61 0.30 3.93
CA LEU A 91 -5.31 0.22 3.26
C LEU A 91 -4.74 1.61 2.97
N LEU A 92 -5.59 2.51 2.48
CA LEU A 92 -5.19 3.89 2.21
C LEU A 92 -4.77 4.62 3.49
N GLU A 93 -5.49 4.40 4.58
CA GLU A 93 -5.16 4.98 5.88
C GLU A 93 -3.79 4.49 6.37
N LEU A 94 -3.56 3.18 6.31
CA LEU A 94 -2.28 2.59 6.72
C LEU A 94 -1.13 3.05 5.80
N TYR A 95 -1.39 3.19 4.52
CA TYR A 95 -0.40 3.70 3.58
C TYR A 95 -0.01 5.14 3.92
N ASN A 96 -0.97 5.99 4.20
CA ASN A 96 -0.73 7.39 4.56
C ASN A 96 0.02 7.50 5.88
N GLU A 97 -0.32 6.70 6.88
CA GLU A 97 0.40 6.64 8.16
C GLU A 97 1.86 6.25 7.96
N SER A 98 2.11 5.22 7.15
CA SER A 98 3.46 4.77 6.83
C SER A 98 4.27 5.86 6.12
N LYS A 99 3.62 6.60 5.22
CA LYS A 99 4.24 7.72 4.49
C LYS A 99 4.59 8.87 5.43
N GLU A 100 3.67 9.21 6.33
CA GLU A 100 3.89 10.25 7.35
C GLU A 100 5.05 9.88 8.26
N GLU A 101 5.07 8.63 8.72
CA GLU A 101 6.11 8.11 9.59
C GLU A 101 7.49 8.18 8.95
N LYS A 102 7.58 7.77 7.69
CA LYS A 102 8.82 7.84 6.92
C LYS A 102 9.29 9.29 6.77
N TYR A 103 8.38 10.19 6.43
CA TYR A 103 8.68 11.61 6.27
C TYR A 103 9.20 12.21 7.58
N LEU A 104 8.50 11.93 8.69
CA LEU A 104 8.91 12.41 10.01
C LEU A 104 10.30 11.90 10.38
N ARG A 105 10.55 10.62 10.15
CA ARG A 105 11.84 10.00 10.47
C ARG A 105 12.98 10.69 9.73
N GLU A 106 12.80 10.93 8.44
CA GLU A 106 13.80 11.58 7.61
C GLU A 106 14.04 13.03 8.05
N LYS A 107 12.98 13.78 8.30
CA LYS A 107 13.08 15.20 8.65
C LYS A 107 13.61 15.42 10.08
N VAL A 108 13.23 14.59 11.02
CA VAL A 108 13.76 14.64 12.38
C VAL A 108 15.26 14.32 12.38
N PHE A 109 15.67 13.37 11.56
CA PHE A 109 17.09 13.03 11.39
C PHE A 109 17.88 14.24 10.87
N GLU A 110 17.37 14.93 9.83
CA GLU A 110 18.01 16.13 9.27
C GLU A 110 18.13 17.23 10.32
N LEU A 111 17.06 17.50 11.07
CA LEU A 111 17.04 18.51 12.12
C LEU A 111 18.02 18.18 13.25
N SER A 112 18.06 16.89 13.65
CA SER A 112 18.98 16.45 14.70
C SER A 112 20.44 16.61 14.27
N ASN A 113 20.72 16.33 13.00
CA ASN A 113 22.05 16.51 12.44
C ASN A 113 22.45 17.98 12.39
N ASP A 114 21.53 18.87 12.00
CA ASP A 114 21.76 20.32 11.98
C ASP A 114 22.07 20.85 13.39
N LEU A 115 21.35 20.37 14.39
CA LEU A 115 21.59 20.73 15.78
C LEU A 115 22.98 20.26 16.23
N TYR A 116 23.32 19.01 15.91
CA TYR A 116 24.61 18.42 16.26
C TYR A 116 25.77 19.20 15.63
N MET A 117 25.62 19.58 14.36
CA MET A 117 26.64 20.35 13.62
C MET A 117 26.61 21.83 13.95
N LYS A 118 25.77 22.27 14.87
CA LYS A 118 25.61 23.67 15.32
C LYS A 118 25.15 24.62 14.21
N ASN A 119 24.52 24.11 13.18
CA ASN A 119 23.91 24.94 12.14
C ASN A 119 22.67 25.67 12.64
N ILE A 120 22.00 25.09 13.63
CA ILE A 120 20.86 25.70 14.31
C ILE A 120 21.06 25.55 15.83
N ASN A 121 20.39 26.39 16.62
CA ASN A 121 20.41 26.31 18.07
C ASN A 121 19.19 25.52 18.57
N SER A 122 19.15 25.28 19.90
CA SER A 122 18.07 24.48 20.50
C SER A 122 16.69 25.13 20.34
N LYS A 123 16.62 26.46 20.34
CA LYS A 123 15.36 27.19 20.13
C LYS A 123 14.83 26.96 18.71
N GLU A 124 15.70 27.13 17.71
CA GLU A 124 15.36 26.88 16.31
C GLU A 124 14.96 25.44 16.09
N PHE A 125 15.66 24.50 16.72
CA PHE A 125 15.34 23.06 16.62
C PHE A 125 13.93 22.80 17.10
N LYS A 126 13.55 23.32 18.27
CA LYS A 126 12.20 23.15 18.82
C LYS A 126 11.13 23.75 17.92
N GLU A 127 11.37 24.95 17.40
CA GLU A 127 10.43 25.64 16.52
C GLU A 127 10.22 24.85 15.22
N ARG A 128 11.29 24.37 14.61
CA ARG A 128 11.21 23.59 13.37
C ARG A 128 10.56 22.24 13.60
N LEU A 129 10.83 21.61 14.74
CA LEU A 129 10.22 20.34 15.10
C LEU A 129 8.71 20.47 15.27
N ASP A 130 8.28 21.53 15.96
CA ASP A 130 6.85 21.81 16.16
C ASP A 130 6.14 22.06 14.84
N ASN A 131 6.75 22.86 13.96
CA ASN A 131 6.20 23.13 12.64
C ASN A 131 6.10 21.87 11.78
N LEU A 132 7.12 21.03 11.82
CA LEU A 132 7.16 19.76 11.12
C LEU A 132 6.01 18.86 11.57
N TYR A 133 5.82 18.75 12.86
CA TYR A 133 4.79 17.90 13.44
C TYR A 133 3.37 18.40 13.11
N SER A 134 3.20 19.73 13.11
CA SER A 134 1.91 20.33 12.78
C SER A 134 1.51 20.19 11.33
N ASN A 135 2.49 20.14 10.41
CA ASN A 135 2.23 20.20 8.97
C ASN A 135 2.40 18.87 8.24
N VAL A 136 2.88 17.83 8.93
CA VAL A 136 3.22 16.56 8.28
C VAL A 136 2.04 15.93 7.53
N LYS A 137 0.85 15.98 8.09
CA LYS A 137 -0.34 15.39 7.47
C LYS A 137 -0.67 16.04 6.13
N GLU A 138 -0.58 17.37 6.07
CA GLU A 138 -0.87 18.10 4.82
C GLU A 138 0.19 17.85 3.76
N ILE A 139 1.46 17.80 4.16
CA ILE A 139 2.57 17.53 3.24
C ILE A 139 2.42 16.14 2.62
N CYS A 140 2.04 15.15 3.41
CA CYS A 140 1.93 13.77 2.96
C CYS A 140 0.66 13.49 2.14
N LYS A 141 -0.35 14.37 2.20
CA LYS A 141 -1.56 14.26 1.37
C LYS A 141 -1.30 14.63 -0.09
N LYS A 142 -0.28 15.36 -0.35
CA LYS A 142 0.12 15.75 -1.70
C LYS A 142 1.03 14.68 -2.30
#